data_c1e7fa334a9fa30aaa9eda37426f98bc
#
_entry.id   c1e7fa334a9fa30aaa9eda37426f98bc
#
_cell.length_a   1.000
_cell.length_b   1.000
_cell.length_c   1.000
_cell.angle_alpha   90.00
_cell.angle_beta   90.00
_cell.angle_gamma   90.00
#
_symmetry.space_group_name_H-M   'P 1'
#
loop_
_entity.id
_entity.type
_entity.pdbx_description
1 polymer ?
#
loop_
_entity_poly.entity_id
_entity_poly.type
_entity_poly.pdbx_seq_one_letter_code
_entity_poly.pdbx_strand_id
1 'polypeptide(L)'
;MKILVVCQHYYPEPFRLPDICETLVRRGHDVTVVTGTPNYPEGEIYEGYANGARSDETLNGVRVHRCPLIPRKTGTLYRVLNYYSFALSSQWYLHRCKESFDVVFVNQLSPVMMAQAGLSWAKRHGKKCVLYCLDQWPESLLAGGIRKDSLVYKIFLKVSRNIYRRADDLLVSSRGFVNYFRQVLKLEDKRIRYLPQYAEDMFDELPAAAEKKTGCICKSPKTQ
;
A
#
# COMPACT_ATOMS: atom_id res chain seq x y z
N MET A 1 -6.40 -0.89 -21.34
CA MET A 1 -6.52 0.35 -20.55
C MET A 1 -5.14 0.76 -20.07
N LYS A 2 -4.91 2.06 -19.87
CA LYS A 2 -3.71 2.58 -19.21
C LYS A 2 -3.97 2.73 -17.71
N ILE A 3 -3.23 1.99 -16.90
CA ILE A 3 -3.43 1.91 -15.45
C ILE A 3 -2.25 2.57 -14.73
N LEU A 4 -2.52 3.58 -13.91
CA LEU A 4 -1.54 4.14 -12.99
C LEU A 4 -1.64 3.39 -11.65
N VAL A 5 -0.56 2.77 -11.23
CA VAL A 5 -0.44 2.13 -9.90
C VAL A 5 0.44 3.00 -9.02
N VAL A 6 -0.04 3.32 -7.82
CA VAL A 6 0.75 4.07 -6.82
C VAL A 6 0.93 3.22 -5.57
N CYS A 7 2.18 2.99 -5.20
CA CYS A 7 2.57 2.22 -4.02
C CYS A 7 3.89 2.73 -3.47
N GLN A 8 4.14 2.58 -2.17
CA GLN A 8 5.44 2.98 -1.62
C GLN A 8 6.52 1.93 -1.89
N HIS A 9 6.14 0.66 -1.90
CA HIS A 9 7.04 -0.48 -2.03
C HIS A 9 6.69 -1.31 -3.26
N TYR A 10 7.71 -1.66 -4.03
CA TYR A 10 7.63 -2.48 -5.24
C TYR A 10 8.90 -3.33 -5.38
N TYR A 11 8.94 -4.22 -6.38
CA TYR A 11 10.16 -4.99 -6.66
C TYR A 11 11.44 -4.10 -6.66
N PRO A 12 12.56 -4.54 -6.07
CA PRO A 12 12.87 -5.88 -5.54
C PRO A 12 12.46 -6.13 -4.07
N GLU A 13 11.74 -5.22 -3.45
CA GLU A 13 11.23 -5.44 -2.09
C GLU A 13 10.19 -6.56 -2.06
N PRO A 14 10.10 -7.37 -0.97
CA PRO A 14 9.29 -8.59 -0.93
C PRO A 14 7.78 -8.31 -0.78
N PHE A 15 7.20 -7.63 -1.73
CA PHE A 15 5.76 -7.35 -1.79
C PHE A 15 5.11 -8.03 -3.01
N ARG A 16 3.84 -8.37 -2.89
CA ARG A 16 3.08 -9.12 -3.91
C ARG A 16 2.49 -8.27 -5.05
N LEU A 17 2.62 -6.96 -4.97
CA LEU A 17 2.07 -6.06 -5.98
C LEU A 17 2.64 -6.28 -7.39
N PRO A 18 3.92 -6.66 -7.58
CA PRO A 18 4.46 -7.00 -8.89
C PRO A 18 3.61 -8.03 -9.64
N ASP A 19 3.19 -9.12 -9.00
CA ASP A 19 2.40 -10.18 -9.63
C ASP A 19 1.06 -9.67 -10.16
N ILE A 20 0.42 -8.76 -9.41
CA ILE A 20 -0.83 -8.11 -9.84
C ILE A 20 -0.56 -7.26 -11.08
N CYS A 21 0.49 -6.45 -11.08
CA CYS A 21 0.83 -5.57 -12.19
C CYS A 21 1.20 -6.36 -13.45
N GLU A 22 2.00 -7.41 -13.31
CA GLU A 22 2.39 -8.29 -14.41
C GLU A 22 1.21 -9.06 -14.97
N THR A 23 0.30 -9.51 -14.11
CA THR A 23 -0.95 -10.15 -14.55
C THR A 23 -1.83 -9.20 -15.35
N LEU A 24 -1.91 -7.93 -14.96
CA LEU A 24 -2.62 -6.91 -15.72
C LEU A 24 -1.96 -6.69 -17.10
N VAL A 25 -0.62 -6.68 -17.18
CA VAL A 25 0.11 -6.59 -18.46
C VAL A 25 -0.21 -7.82 -19.32
N ARG A 26 -0.14 -9.04 -18.77
CA ARG A 26 -0.50 -10.27 -19.50
C ARG A 26 -1.94 -10.24 -20.03
N ARG A 27 -2.83 -9.50 -19.38
CA ARG A 27 -4.22 -9.28 -19.82
C ARG A 27 -4.38 -8.13 -20.83
N GLY A 28 -3.29 -7.58 -21.36
CA GLY A 28 -3.29 -6.55 -22.38
C GLY A 28 -3.52 -5.12 -21.86
N HIS A 29 -3.22 -4.86 -20.58
CA HIS A 29 -3.25 -3.51 -20.03
C HIS A 29 -1.85 -2.88 -20.07
N ASP A 30 -1.79 -1.56 -20.25
CA ASP A 30 -0.57 -0.77 -20.11
C ASP A 30 -0.48 -0.29 -18.65
N VAL A 31 0.52 -0.79 -17.92
CA VAL A 31 0.66 -0.54 -16.47
C VAL A 31 1.89 0.31 -16.20
N THR A 32 1.68 1.43 -15.52
CA THR A 32 2.75 2.30 -15.01
C THR A 32 2.66 2.33 -13.49
N VAL A 33 3.75 1.96 -12.83
CA VAL A 33 3.90 1.97 -11.37
C VAL A 33 4.72 3.19 -10.95
N VAL A 34 4.19 3.96 -10.01
CA VAL A 34 4.93 5.00 -9.29
C VAL A 34 5.17 4.53 -7.87
N THR A 35 6.44 4.34 -7.54
CA THR A 35 6.87 3.73 -6.26
C THR A 35 8.04 4.50 -5.65
N GLY A 36 8.50 4.09 -4.47
CA GLY A 36 9.68 4.63 -3.83
C GLY A 36 10.97 3.93 -4.25
N THR A 37 12.12 4.53 -3.99
CA THR A 37 13.41 3.86 -4.07
C THR A 37 13.43 2.70 -3.04
N PRO A 38 13.79 1.45 -3.45
CA PRO A 38 13.70 0.29 -2.56
C PRO A 38 14.64 0.42 -1.38
N ASN A 39 14.10 0.16 -0.16
CA ASN A 39 14.82 0.32 1.10
C ASN A 39 14.28 -0.59 2.24
N TYR A 40 13.27 -1.40 1.99
CA TYR A 40 12.63 -2.26 2.97
C TYR A 40 13.03 -3.74 2.73
N PRO A 41 13.33 -4.55 3.78
CA PRO A 41 13.17 -4.27 5.22
C PRO A 41 14.38 -3.63 5.91
N GLU A 42 15.57 -3.66 5.33
CA GLU A 42 16.85 -3.31 5.99
C GLU A 42 16.93 -1.81 6.36
N GLY A 43 16.16 -0.97 5.72
CA GLY A 43 16.15 0.46 5.95
C GLY A 43 17.28 1.22 5.26
N GLU A 44 17.96 0.58 4.33
CA GLU A 44 18.99 1.15 3.47
C GLU A 44 18.60 1.00 2.00
N ILE A 45 19.04 1.92 1.13
CA ILE A 45 18.77 1.82 -0.30
C ILE A 45 19.48 0.60 -0.85
N TYR A 46 18.77 -0.22 -1.60
CA TYR A 46 19.29 -1.41 -2.24
C TYR A 46 20.44 -1.09 -3.21
N GLU A 47 21.39 -1.99 -3.29
CA GLU A 47 22.50 -1.86 -4.24
C GLU A 47 21.97 -1.68 -5.67
N GLY A 48 22.59 -0.76 -6.41
CA GLY A 48 22.17 -0.42 -7.77
C GLY A 48 20.97 0.53 -7.89
N TYR A 49 20.39 1.00 -6.77
CA TYR A 49 19.28 1.96 -6.78
C TYR A 49 19.64 3.32 -6.15
N ALA A 50 20.88 3.49 -5.69
CA ALA A 50 21.34 4.74 -5.09
C ALA A 50 21.41 5.88 -6.12
N ASN A 51 21.31 7.12 -5.64
CA ASN A 51 21.49 8.35 -6.43
C ASN A 51 20.61 8.45 -7.68
N GLY A 52 19.41 7.85 -7.66
CA GLY A 52 18.48 7.86 -8.79
C GLY A 52 18.81 6.83 -9.87
N ALA A 53 19.76 5.93 -9.64
CA ALA A 53 19.97 4.80 -10.53
C ALA A 53 18.66 3.97 -10.59
N ARG A 54 18.31 3.54 -11.81
CA ARG A 54 17.04 2.82 -12.08
C ARG A 54 15.79 3.56 -11.61
N SER A 55 15.80 4.90 -11.70
CA SER A 55 14.60 5.70 -11.43
C SER A 55 13.46 5.34 -12.38
N ASP A 56 13.82 5.01 -13.63
CA ASP A 56 12.89 4.57 -14.66
C ASP A 56 13.38 3.25 -15.26
N GLU A 57 12.54 2.22 -15.18
CA GLU A 57 12.83 0.91 -15.73
C GLU A 57 11.56 0.20 -16.20
N THR A 58 11.71 -0.83 -17.02
CA THR A 58 10.61 -1.71 -17.40
C THR A 58 10.90 -3.12 -16.90
N LEU A 59 10.02 -3.63 -16.05
CA LEU A 59 10.11 -4.95 -15.44
C LEU A 59 8.93 -5.81 -15.90
N ASN A 60 9.20 -6.89 -16.62
CA ASN A 60 8.18 -7.81 -17.13
C ASN A 60 7.00 -7.12 -17.83
N GLY A 61 7.31 -6.06 -18.62
CA GLY A 61 6.32 -5.25 -19.33
C GLY A 61 5.64 -4.16 -18.49
N VAL A 62 5.92 -4.05 -17.21
CA VAL A 62 5.45 -2.98 -16.32
C VAL A 62 6.45 -1.83 -16.36
N ARG A 63 6.00 -0.62 -16.66
CA ARG A 63 6.81 0.59 -16.55
C ARG A 63 6.86 1.04 -15.10
N VAL A 64 8.03 1.22 -14.53
CA VAL A 64 8.24 1.57 -13.12
C VAL A 64 9.00 2.88 -13.01
N HIS A 65 8.41 3.85 -12.32
CA HIS A 65 9.08 5.08 -11.92
C HIS A 65 9.29 5.11 -10.41
N ARG A 66 10.54 5.31 -9.99
CA ARG A 66 10.95 5.34 -8.58
C ARG A 66 11.18 6.76 -8.11
N CYS A 67 10.33 7.22 -7.23
CA CYS A 67 10.48 8.51 -6.58
C CYS A 67 11.56 8.45 -5.49
N PRO A 68 12.39 9.49 -5.34
CA PRO A 68 13.35 9.55 -4.26
C PRO A 68 12.65 9.60 -2.89
N LEU A 69 13.24 8.94 -1.92
CA LEU A 69 12.79 8.97 -0.54
C LEU A 69 13.98 8.91 0.43
N ILE A 70 13.74 9.30 1.68
CA ILE A 70 14.70 9.11 2.78
C ILE A 70 14.58 7.67 3.27
N PRO A 71 15.66 6.87 3.28
CA PRO A 71 15.62 5.47 3.73
C PRO A 71 15.10 5.34 5.16
N ARG A 72 14.40 4.23 5.43
CA ARG A 72 13.70 4.02 6.70
C ARG A 72 14.62 3.74 7.88
N LYS A 73 15.88 3.87 7.86
CA LYS A 73 16.85 3.60 8.94
C LYS A 73 16.21 3.31 10.32
N THR A 74 16.95 2.99 11.31
CA THR A 74 16.44 2.73 12.66
C THR A 74 15.88 4.01 13.31
N GLY A 75 14.77 3.89 14.05
CA GLY A 75 14.18 4.98 14.81
C GLY A 75 12.91 5.60 14.22
N THR A 76 12.12 6.22 15.10
CA THR A 76 10.82 6.80 14.75
C THR A 76 10.95 7.98 13.79
N LEU A 77 11.98 8.82 13.97
CA LEU A 77 12.20 9.99 13.12
C LEU A 77 12.43 9.59 11.65
N TYR A 78 13.34 8.65 11.40
CA TYR A 78 13.61 8.18 10.05
C TYR A 78 12.40 7.50 9.42
N ARG A 79 11.56 6.82 10.20
CA ARG A 79 10.31 6.25 9.74
C ARG A 79 9.35 7.35 9.26
N VAL A 80 9.21 8.42 10.03
CA VAL A 80 8.37 9.58 9.65
C VAL A 80 8.93 10.27 8.40
N LEU A 81 10.24 10.49 8.34
CA LEU A 81 10.89 11.11 7.17
C LEU A 81 10.73 10.24 5.92
N ASN A 82 10.89 8.93 6.02
CA ASN A 82 10.65 7.99 4.94
C ASN A 82 9.23 8.14 4.38
N TYR A 83 8.25 8.14 5.26
CA TYR A 83 6.84 8.23 4.90
C TYR A 83 6.49 9.54 4.17
N TYR A 84 6.92 10.67 4.73
CA TYR A 84 6.61 11.96 4.13
C TYR A 84 7.44 12.26 2.89
N SER A 85 8.70 11.83 2.84
CA SER A 85 9.53 12.03 1.64
C SER A 85 8.95 11.33 0.42
N PHE A 86 8.46 10.09 0.56
CA PHE A 86 7.76 9.41 -0.55
C PHE A 86 6.45 10.11 -0.92
N ALA A 87 5.62 10.46 0.08
CA ALA A 87 4.35 11.12 -0.21
C ALA A 87 4.53 12.44 -0.97
N LEU A 88 5.57 13.21 -0.64
CA LEU A 88 5.88 14.48 -1.29
C LEU A 88 6.51 14.29 -2.67
N SER A 89 7.49 13.40 -2.81
CA SER A 89 8.18 13.17 -4.07
C SER A 89 7.26 12.57 -5.13
N SER A 90 6.44 11.59 -4.76
CA SER A 90 5.44 11.01 -5.66
C SER A 90 4.34 12.01 -6.04
N GLN A 91 3.91 12.86 -5.11
CA GLN A 91 2.97 13.95 -5.39
C GLN A 91 3.57 14.95 -6.40
N TRP A 92 4.83 15.33 -6.23
CA TRP A 92 5.53 16.25 -7.12
C TRP A 92 5.71 15.65 -8.52
N TYR A 93 6.13 14.38 -8.60
CA TYR A 93 6.26 13.67 -9.86
C TYR A 93 4.94 13.61 -10.62
N LEU A 94 3.88 13.11 -9.97
CA LEU A 94 2.56 13.00 -10.59
C LEU A 94 1.92 14.36 -10.90
N HIS A 95 2.33 15.42 -10.20
CA HIS A 95 1.89 16.78 -10.56
C HIS A 95 2.45 17.22 -11.93
N ARG A 96 3.67 16.79 -12.27
CA ARG A 96 4.35 17.10 -13.53
C ARG A 96 4.13 16.06 -14.62
N CYS A 97 3.62 14.90 -14.27
CA CYS A 97 3.37 13.81 -15.21
C CYS A 97 2.33 14.24 -16.26
N LYS A 98 2.75 14.21 -17.53
CA LYS A 98 1.90 14.56 -18.68
C LYS A 98 1.19 13.34 -19.28
N GLU A 99 1.52 12.13 -18.81
CA GLU A 99 0.86 10.92 -19.28
C GLU A 99 -0.61 10.88 -18.89
N SER A 100 -1.43 10.31 -19.74
CA SER A 100 -2.84 10.07 -19.48
C SER A 100 -3.06 8.62 -19.05
N PHE A 101 -3.85 8.42 -18.01
CA PHE A 101 -4.26 7.11 -17.51
C PHE A 101 -5.79 7.03 -17.49
N ASP A 102 -6.31 5.82 -17.63
CA ASP A 102 -7.76 5.58 -17.62
C ASP A 102 -8.29 5.41 -16.19
N VAL A 103 -7.47 4.83 -15.32
CA VAL A 103 -7.78 4.55 -13.91
C VAL A 103 -6.53 4.60 -13.05
N VAL A 104 -6.72 4.95 -11.78
CA VAL A 104 -5.67 4.93 -10.76
C VAL A 104 -5.95 3.81 -9.77
N PHE A 105 -4.96 2.98 -9.50
CA PHE A 105 -4.97 1.98 -8.44
C PHE A 105 -3.94 2.34 -7.38
N VAL A 106 -4.38 2.53 -6.15
CA VAL A 106 -3.50 2.82 -5.01
C VAL A 106 -3.41 1.59 -4.14
N ASN A 107 -2.23 0.99 -4.03
CA ASN A 107 -1.95 -0.12 -3.11
C ASN A 107 -1.43 0.44 -1.79
N GLN A 108 -2.35 0.68 -0.85
CA GLN A 108 -2.06 1.42 0.38
C GLN A 108 -1.60 0.48 1.49
N LEU A 109 -0.34 0.68 1.87
CA LEU A 109 0.28 0.23 3.11
C LEU A 109 0.39 1.41 4.09
N SER A 110 1.18 1.27 5.16
CA SER A 110 1.54 2.39 6.03
C SER A 110 2.55 3.32 5.37
N PRO A 111 2.32 4.62 5.44
CA PRO A 111 1.18 5.36 6.01
C PRO A 111 0.09 5.65 4.96
N VAL A 112 -1.11 6.01 5.41
CA VAL A 112 -2.21 6.36 4.50
C VAL A 112 -1.87 7.56 3.59
N MET A 113 -0.97 8.45 3.99
CA MET A 113 -0.58 9.64 3.22
C MET A 113 0.05 9.31 1.87
N MET A 114 0.63 8.12 1.70
CA MET A 114 1.15 7.67 0.42
C MET A 114 0.10 7.64 -0.69
N ALA A 115 -1.19 7.53 -0.33
CA ALA A 115 -2.29 7.54 -1.28
C ALA A 115 -2.56 8.91 -1.92
N GLN A 116 -2.06 9.99 -1.33
CA GLN A 116 -2.34 11.37 -1.76
C GLN A 116 -1.97 11.63 -3.22
N ALA A 117 -0.85 11.11 -3.67
CA ALA A 117 -0.35 11.33 -5.02
C ALA A 117 -1.34 10.80 -6.07
N GLY A 118 -1.75 9.53 -5.96
CA GLY A 118 -2.72 8.90 -6.86
C GLY A 118 -4.09 9.55 -6.80
N LEU A 119 -4.60 9.82 -5.60
CA LEU A 119 -5.89 10.47 -5.39
C LEU A 119 -5.94 11.90 -5.98
N SER A 120 -4.85 12.65 -5.84
CA SER A 120 -4.77 14.01 -6.37
C SER A 120 -4.66 14.01 -7.89
N TRP A 121 -3.90 13.07 -8.45
CA TRP A 121 -3.82 12.90 -9.90
C TRP A 121 -5.18 12.53 -10.48
N ALA A 122 -5.86 11.53 -9.92
CA ALA A 122 -7.18 11.08 -10.36
C ALA A 122 -8.21 12.23 -10.34
N LYS A 123 -8.28 12.95 -9.24
CA LYS A 123 -9.19 14.11 -9.11
C LYS A 123 -8.93 15.18 -10.18
N ARG A 124 -7.65 15.54 -10.40
CA ARG A 124 -7.27 16.58 -11.35
C ARG A 124 -7.63 16.21 -12.81
N HIS A 125 -7.57 14.93 -13.14
CA HIS A 125 -7.84 14.43 -14.50
C HIS A 125 -9.25 13.84 -14.68
N GLY A 126 -10.12 13.92 -13.67
CA GLY A 126 -11.46 13.38 -13.73
C GLY A 126 -11.49 11.84 -13.89
N LYS A 127 -10.50 11.14 -13.35
CA LYS A 127 -10.37 9.69 -13.45
C LYS A 127 -10.76 9.01 -12.15
N LYS A 128 -11.23 7.75 -12.25
CA LYS A 128 -11.54 6.94 -11.07
C LYS A 128 -10.30 6.50 -10.34
N CYS A 129 -10.37 6.49 -9.02
CA CYS A 129 -9.33 5.99 -8.13
C CYS A 129 -9.87 4.85 -7.28
N VAL A 130 -9.27 3.69 -7.43
CA VAL A 130 -9.51 2.51 -6.59
C VAL A 130 -8.38 2.43 -5.56
N LEU A 131 -8.73 2.44 -4.27
CA LEU A 131 -7.76 2.34 -3.19
C LEU A 131 -7.90 0.98 -2.51
N TYR A 132 -6.83 0.20 -2.55
CA TYR A 132 -6.73 -1.09 -1.86
C TYR A 132 -6.00 -0.92 -0.54
N CYS A 133 -6.74 -1.01 0.55
CA CYS A 133 -6.25 -0.85 1.91
C CYS A 133 -5.75 -2.18 2.47
N LEU A 134 -4.45 -2.27 2.68
CA LEU A 134 -3.77 -3.42 3.28
C LEU A 134 -3.43 -3.19 4.75
N ASP A 135 -3.40 -1.93 5.18
CA ASP A 135 -3.06 -1.55 6.54
C ASP A 135 -3.99 -0.45 7.05
N GLN A 136 -4.58 -0.66 8.23
CA GLN A 136 -5.53 0.28 8.83
C GLN A 136 -4.82 1.50 9.42
N TRP A 137 -5.19 2.68 8.94
CA TRP A 137 -4.71 3.95 9.49
C TRP A 137 -5.86 4.75 10.08
N PRO A 138 -5.68 5.34 11.28
CA PRO A 138 -4.43 5.44 12.06
C PRO A 138 -4.19 4.29 13.06
N GLU A 139 -4.89 3.16 13.00
CA GLU A 139 -4.73 2.07 13.98
C GLU A 139 -3.28 1.56 14.08
N SER A 140 -2.53 1.58 12.97
CA SER A 140 -1.10 1.22 12.96
C SER A 140 -0.24 2.09 13.89
N LEU A 141 -0.71 3.29 14.27
CA LEU A 141 -0.02 4.15 15.23
C LEU A 141 -0.06 3.57 16.65
N LEU A 142 -1.10 2.78 16.98
CA LEU A 142 -1.24 2.16 18.30
C LEU A 142 -0.12 1.14 18.53
N ALA A 143 0.26 0.39 17.49
CA ALA A 143 1.39 -0.52 17.55
C ALA A 143 2.72 0.21 17.79
N GLY A 144 2.80 1.50 17.44
CA GLY A 144 3.91 2.38 17.75
C GLY A 144 3.85 3.08 19.12
N GLY A 145 2.87 2.71 19.97
CA GLY A 145 2.72 3.27 21.32
C GLY A 145 1.89 4.58 21.39
N ILE A 146 1.31 5.04 20.30
CA ILE A 146 0.42 6.21 20.32
C ILE A 146 -0.93 5.80 20.91
N ARG A 147 -1.43 6.53 21.90
CA ARG A 147 -2.71 6.23 22.56
C ARG A 147 -3.90 6.73 21.72
N LYS A 148 -5.02 6.01 21.77
CA LYS A 148 -6.29 6.35 21.06
C LYS A 148 -6.88 7.71 21.49
N ASP A 149 -6.72 8.08 22.74
CA ASP A 149 -7.22 9.33 23.32
C ASP A 149 -6.31 10.53 23.00
N SER A 150 -5.09 10.31 22.47
CA SER A 150 -4.13 11.35 22.16
C SER A 150 -4.60 12.27 21.02
N LEU A 151 -4.15 13.52 21.07
CA LEU A 151 -4.38 14.50 20.00
C LEU A 151 -3.82 14.01 18.66
N VAL A 152 -2.63 13.39 18.69
CA VAL A 152 -1.97 12.84 17.49
C VAL A 152 -2.86 11.81 16.80
N TYR A 153 -3.40 10.83 17.54
CA TYR A 153 -4.31 9.85 16.97
C TYR A 153 -5.56 10.50 16.36
N LYS A 154 -6.18 11.44 17.07
CA LYS A 154 -7.39 12.15 16.60
C LYS A 154 -7.14 12.94 15.31
N ILE A 155 -5.98 13.60 15.20
CA ILE A 155 -5.57 14.29 13.97
C ILE A 155 -5.44 13.29 12.81
N PHE A 156 -4.70 12.19 13.01
CA PHE A 156 -4.54 11.18 11.97
C PHE A 156 -5.82 10.43 11.64
N LEU A 157 -6.75 10.27 12.58
CA LEU A 157 -8.09 9.74 12.30
C LEU A 157 -8.85 10.64 11.30
N LYS A 158 -8.78 11.96 11.50
CA LYS A 158 -9.39 12.94 10.57
C LYS A 158 -8.70 12.92 9.21
N VAL A 159 -7.37 12.87 9.19
CA VAL A 159 -6.56 12.79 7.96
C VAL A 159 -6.91 11.51 7.19
N SER A 160 -6.90 10.36 7.85
CA SER A 160 -7.23 9.06 7.25
C SER A 160 -8.64 9.05 6.66
N ARG A 161 -9.63 9.52 7.43
CA ARG A 161 -11.01 9.64 6.95
C ARG A 161 -11.09 10.48 5.67
N ASN A 162 -10.42 11.62 5.64
CA ASN A 162 -10.42 12.51 4.48
C ASN A 162 -9.76 11.88 3.25
N ILE A 163 -8.67 11.14 3.45
CA ILE A 163 -7.97 10.44 2.37
C ILE A 163 -8.86 9.32 1.80
N TYR A 164 -9.36 8.43 2.64
CA TYR A 164 -10.21 7.32 2.19
C TYR A 164 -11.51 7.80 1.52
N ARG A 165 -12.09 8.90 2.02
CA ARG A 165 -13.31 9.49 1.42
C ARG A 165 -13.11 9.94 -0.03
N ARG A 166 -11.90 10.27 -0.44
CA ARG A 166 -11.58 10.73 -1.79
C ARG A 166 -11.48 9.61 -2.83
N ALA A 167 -11.28 8.37 -2.41
CA ALA A 167 -11.30 7.23 -3.33
C ALA A 167 -12.72 6.97 -3.84
N ASP A 168 -12.86 6.57 -5.10
CA ASP A 168 -14.16 6.20 -5.68
C ASP A 168 -14.59 4.82 -5.18
N ASP A 169 -13.69 3.86 -5.19
CA ASP A 169 -13.88 2.52 -4.65
C ASP A 169 -12.82 2.22 -3.57
N LEU A 170 -13.26 1.60 -2.47
CA LEU A 170 -12.38 1.09 -1.43
C LEU A 170 -12.37 -0.44 -1.45
N LEU A 171 -11.19 -1.01 -1.63
CA LEU A 171 -10.96 -2.44 -1.47
C LEU A 171 -10.25 -2.67 -0.14
N VAL A 172 -10.61 -3.71 0.58
CA VAL A 172 -10.03 -4.05 1.89
C VAL A 172 -9.62 -5.53 1.92
N SER A 173 -8.45 -5.80 2.49
CA SER A 173 -7.87 -7.15 2.55
C SER A 173 -8.50 -8.04 3.63
N SER A 174 -9.28 -7.47 4.55
CA SER A 174 -9.95 -8.20 5.62
C SER A 174 -11.41 -7.78 5.77
N ARG A 175 -12.29 -8.73 6.09
CA ARG A 175 -13.70 -8.45 6.37
C ARG A 175 -13.87 -7.52 7.59
N GLY A 176 -13.00 -7.64 8.60
CA GLY A 176 -13.00 -6.75 9.77
C GLY A 176 -12.73 -5.29 9.43
N PHE A 177 -12.00 -5.02 8.33
CA PHE A 177 -11.75 -3.66 7.87
C PHE A 177 -13.03 -2.96 7.42
N VAL A 178 -14.00 -3.68 6.86
CA VAL A 178 -15.29 -3.10 6.44
C VAL A 178 -15.98 -2.45 7.64
N ASN A 179 -16.03 -3.14 8.77
CA ASN A 179 -16.64 -2.61 10.00
C ASN A 179 -15.87 -1.40 10.53
N TYR A 180 -14.54 -1.44 10.49
CA TYR A 180 -13.70 -0.31 10.89
C TYR A 180 -13.98 0.94 10.03
N PHE A 181 -14.03 0.80 8.71
CA PHE A 181 -14.32 1.91 7.81
C PHE A 181 -15.70 2.52 8.05
N ARG A 182 -16.70 1.71 8.32
CA ARG A 182 -18.06 2.18 8.61
C ARG A 182 -18.18 2.80 9.99
N GLN A 183 -17.76 2.08 11.04
CA GLN A 183 -18.01 2.47 12.42
C GLN A 183 -17.02 3.51 12.96
N VAL A 184 -15.74 3.37 12.65
CA VAL A 184 -14.68 4.26 13.18
C VAL A 184 -14.41 5.42 12.25
N LEU A 185 -14.23 5.15 10.96
CA LEU A 185 -13.98 6.19 9.96
C LEU A 185 -15.26 6.88 9.48
N LYS A 186 -16.45 6.37 9.83
CA LYS A 186 -17.75 6.96 9.44
C LYS A 186 -17.88 7.15 7.91
N LEU A 187 -17.54 6.12 7.16
CA LEU A 187 -17.61 6.07 5.70
C LEU A 187 -18.73 5.11 5.25
N GLU A 188 -19.94 5.32 5.75
CA GLU A 188 -21.10 4.45 5.52
C GLU A 188 -21.58 4.52 4.07
N ASP A 189 -21.46 5.69 3.45
CA ASP A 189 -21.83 6.01 2.07
C ASP A 189 -20.83 5.47 1.02
N LYS A 190 -19.67 4.98 1.45
CA LYS A 190 -18.64 4.50 0.53
C LYS A 190 -18.87 3.06 0.08
N ARG A 191 -18.58 2.81 -1.18
CA ARG A 191 -18.51 1.47 -1.75
C ARG A 191 -17.24 0.79 -1.25
N ILE A 192 -17.40 -0.10 -0.26
CA ILE A 192 -16.32 -0.87 0.34
C ILE A 192 -16.50 -2.33 -0.06
N ARG A 193 -15.47 -2.92 -0.68
CA ARG A 193 -15.48 -4.32 -1.12
C ARG A 193 -14.34 -5.09 -0.48
N TYR A 194 -14.64 -6.28 -0.03
CA TYR A 194 -13.63 -7.22 0.45
C TYR A 194 -12.93 -7.85 -0.76
N LEU A 195 -11.61 -7.70 -0.80
CA LEU A 195 -10.72 -8.37 -1.74
C LEU A 195 -9.60 -9.02 -0.91
N PRO A 196 -9.63 -10.34 -0.71
CA PRO A 196 -8.57 -11.04 0.03
C PRO A 196 -7.25 -10.94 -0.72
N GLN A 197 -6.15 -11.06 0.00
CA GLN A 197 -4.88 -11.33 -0.65
C GLN A 197 -4.91 -12.76 -1.21
N TYR A 198 -4.39 -12.91 -2.42
CA TYR A 198 -4.30 -14.21 -3.09
C TYR A 198 -3.12 -15.03 -2.52
N ALA A 199 -3.20 -16.35 -2.66
CA ALA A 199 -2.06 -17.25 -2.55
C ALA A 199 -1.31 -17.25 -3.89
N GLU A 200 -0.03 -17.55 -3.86
CA GLU A 200 0.77 -17.75 -5.07
C GLU A 200 0.47 -19.12 -5.66
N ASP A 201 0.46 -19.21 -7.00
CA ASP A 201 0.14 -20.45 -7.73
C ASP A 201 1.05 -21.64 -7.34
N MET A 202 2.28 -21.32 -6.88
CA MET A 202 3.21 -22.34 -6.37
C MET A 202 2.65 -23.17 -5.20
N PHE A 203 1.67 -22.64 -4.46
CA PHE A 203 1.03 -23.38 -3.36
C PHE A 203 -0.03 -24.37 -3.87
N ASP A 204 -0.53 -24.21 -5.09
CA ASP A 204 -1.48 -25.13 -5.69
C ASP A 204 -0.79 -26.44 -6.14
N GLU A 205 0.53 -26.39 -6.38
CA GLU A 205 1.34 -27.55 -6.77
C GLU A 205 1.83 -28.38 -5.58
N LEU A 206 1.64 -27.89 -4.34
CA LEU A 206 2.02 -28.63 -3.16
C LEU A 206 1.05 -29.81 -2.96
N PRO A 207 1.58 -31.06 -2.83
CA PRO A 207 0.71 -32.20 -2.52
C PRO A 207 -0.04 -31.88 -1.23
N ALA A 208 -1.36 -32.13 -1.23
CA ALA A 208 -2.19 -31.97 -0.05
C ALA A 208 -1.47 -32.61 1.13
N ALA A 209 -1.07 -31.81 2.11
CA ALA A 209 -0.38 -32.32 3.29
C ALA A 209 -1.30 -33.38 3.90
N ALA A 210 -0.81 -34.63 3.95
CA ALA A 210 -1.53 -35.71 4.62
C ALA A 210 -1.95 -35.17 5.98
N GLU A 211 -3.25 -35.23 6.29
CA GLU A 211 -3.82 -34.73 7.54
C GLU A 211 -3.03 -35.29 8.73
N LYS A 212 -2.03 -34.55 9.16
CA LYS A 212 -1.44 -34.78 10.48
C LYS A 212 -2.51 -34.33 11.46
N LYS A 213 -3.17 -35.26 12.10
CA LYS A 213 -3.96 -35.05 13.31
C LYS A 213 -3.08 -34.35 14.35
N THR A 214 -2.93 -33.06 14.23
CA THR A 214 -2.23 -32.24 15.23
C THR A 214 -3.27 -31.98 16.31
N GLY A 215 -3.24 -32.82 17.34
CA GLY A 215 -3.93 -32.52 18.58
C GLY A 215 -3.44 -31.17 19.08
N CYS A 216 -4.32 -30.18 19.03
CA CYS A 216 -4.06 -28.85 19.54
C CYS A 216 -3.93 -28.94 21.06
N ILE A 217 -2.70 -29.00 21.59
CA ILE A 217 -2.44 -28.90 23.02
C ILE A 217 -2.38 -27.41 23.37
N CYS A 218 -3.53 -26.79 23.47
CA CYS A 218 -3.67 -25.54 24.20
C CYS A 218 -3.53 -25.83 25.69
N LYS A 219 -2.34 -25.76 26.25
CA LYS A 219 -2.13 -25.67 27.69
C LYS A 219 -2.44 -24.23 28.13
N SER A 220 -3.57 -24.05 28.77
CA SER A 220 -3.86 -22.83 29.53
C SER A 220 -2.80 -22.64 30.64
N PRO A 221 -2.30 -21.41 30.88
CA PRO A 221 -1.41 -21.15 32.01
C PRO A 221 -2.21 -21.30 33.30
N LYS A 222 -1.70 -22.17 34.20
CA LYS A 222 -2.20 -22.24 35.57
C LYS A 222 -1.83 -20.96 36.31
N THR A 223 -2.85 -20.28 36.80
CA THR A 223 -2.74 -19.25 37.84
C THR A 223 -2.08 -19.84 39.09
N GLN A 224 -1.01 -19.23 39.56
CA GLN A 224 -0.61 -19.11 40.97
C GLN A 224 -0.34 -17.65 41.26
#